data_c53a65cc9e9d13f4d8442a4b948b26f3
#
_entry.id   c53a65cc9e9d13f4d8442a4b948b26f3
#
_cell.length_a   1.000
_cell.length_b   1.000
_cell.length_c   1.000
_cell.angle_alpha   90.00
_cell.angle_beta   90.00
_cell.angle_gamma   90.00
#
_symmetry.space_group_name_H-M   'P 1'
#
loop_
_entity.id
_entity.type
_entity.pdbx_description
1 polymer ?
#
loop_
_entity_poly.entity_id
_entity_poly.type
_entity_poly.pdbx_seq_one_letter_code
_entity_poly.pdbx_strand_id
1 'polypeptide(L)'
;MNFDELLSKVKIGNFPVALGGCKSDEVGFDCCEYNITVFDGKKENDHVINFGNDLVKIHHGNLNETNSKTLKQFENLKILYDEKWDLRMLQSKIKEKNKQITNASAKSCLIDASVCITKSNDSLRNSDPFSSSWLKCAAYFLADAVCLLNLKRPSPTHSLHFIREFDTNKFHQSISIITDIIGLERATTSLLSRMCKSTIGFSDMVEKNDSSKIIQKKYEYLTEKSLLSDCYFYFGYINRDNFIKIKNDISKKPELIHVLKTAFDLENDTVKLSSHLKKLQNSVNSLLEST
;
A
#
# COMPACT_ATOMS: atom_id res chain seq x y z
N MET A 1 2.94 -14.04 20.54
CA MET A 1 3.26 -12.70 21.09
C MET A 1 2.47 -12.48 22.38
N ASN A 2 3.12 -12.02 23.44
CA ASN A 2 2.44 -11.60 24.68
C ASN A 2 2.04 -10.10 24.55
N PHE A 3 0.75 -9.84 24.37
CA PHE A 3 0.27 -8.48 24.15
C PHE A 3 0.31 -7.62 25.41
N ASP A 4 0.10 -8.19 26.60
CA ASP A 4 0.15 -7.44 27.87
C ASP A 4 1.55 -6.87 28.12
N GLU A 5 2.58 -7.68 27.86
CA GLU A 5 3.97 -7.24 27.95
C GLU A 5 4.29 -6.15 26.88
N LEU A 6 3.78 -6.30 25.65
CA LEU A 6 3.92 -5.30 24.59
C LEU A 6 3.27 -3.98 25.00
N LEU A 7 2.02 -4.02 25.48
CA LEU A 7 1.27 -2.84 25.90
C LEU A 7 1.98 -2.08 27.03
N SER A 8 2.56 -2.80 28.00
CA SER A 8 3.35 -2.18 29.07
C SER A 8 4.61 -1.49 28.57
N LYS A 9 5.30 -2.10 27.59
CA LYS A 9 6.53 -1.56 26.98
C LYS A 9 6.29 -0.29 26.16
N VAL A 10 5.16 -0.21 25.46
CA VAL A 10 4.81 0.91 24.57
C VAL A 10 4.27 2.13 25.35
N LYS A 11 4.04 2.01 26.68
CA LYS A 11 3.53 3.09 27.56
C LYS A 11 2.26 3.77 27.01
N ILE A 12 1.27 2.98 26.64
CA ILE A 12 0.09 3.41 25.85
C ILE A 12 -0.84 4.35 26.63
N GLY A 13 -0.68 4.50 27.93
CA GLY A 13 -1.64 5.24 28.76
C GLY A 13 -3.02 4.55 28.79
N ASN A 14 -4.09 5.34 28.92
CA ASN A 14 -5.48 4.83 28.97
C ASN A 14 -6.19 4.93 27.60
N PHE A 15 -5.44 4.95 26.50
CA PHE A 15 -6.02 5.03 25.16
C PHE A 15 -6.42 3.66 24.64
N PRO A 16 -7.51 3.56 23.85
CA PRO A 16 -7.86 2.32 23.17
C PRO A 16 -6.77 1.86 22.23
N VAL A 17 -6.57 0.54 22.17
CA VAL A 17 -5.51 -0.08 21.37
C VAL A 17 -6.04 -1.29 20.64
N ALA A 18 -5.64 -1.45 19.39
CA ALA A 18 -6.01 -2.60 18.61
C ALA A 18 -4.86 -3.12 17.72
N LEU A 19 -4.91 -4.41 17.44
CA LEU A 19 -4.12 -5.08 16.43
C LEU A 19 -4.86 -4.99 15.08
N GLY A 20 -4.16 -4.51 14.06
CA GLY A 20 -4.64 -4.44 12.68
C GLY A 20 -3.72 -5.20 11.72
N GLY A 21 -3.94 -4.95 10.41
CA GLY A 21 -3.12 -5.53 9.37
C GLY A 21 -3.33 -7.03 9.16
N CYS A 22 -2.39 -7.67 8.49
CA CYS A 22 -2.48 -9.07 8.08
C CYS A 22 -2.61 -10.03 9.27
N LYS A 23 -2.02 -9.70 10.41
CA LYS A 23 -2.07 -10.54 11.62
C LYS A 23 -3.43 -10.50 12.34
N SER A 24 -4.31 -9.53 12.02
CA SER A 24 -5.69 -9.51 12.52
C SER A 24 -6.65 -10.27 11.63
N ASP A 25 -6.34 -10.41 10.33
CA ASP A 25 -7.21 -11.02 9.30
C ASP A 25 -6.94 -12.53 9.09
N GLU A 26 -6.06 -13.15 9.86
CA GLU A 26 -5.65 -14.57 9.73
C GLU A 26 -5.04 -14.97 8.37
N VAL A 27 -4.75 -13.97 7.52
CA VAL A 27 -4.11 -14.16 6.20
C VAL A 27 -2.61 -13.78 6.21
N GLY A 28 -2.04 -13.56 7.40
CA GLY A 28 -0.67 -13.09 7.54
C GLY A 28 0.36 -14.15 7.21
N PHE A 29 1.36 -13.78 6.39
CA PHE A 29 2.61 -14.53 6.27
C PHE A 29 3.47 -14.38 7.54
N ASP A 30 4.44 -15.28 7.74
CA ASP A 30 5.34 -15.20 8.90
C ASP A 30 6.17 -13.92 8.91
N CYS A 31 6.42 -13.34 7.72
CA CYS A 31 7.13 -12.07 7.58
C CYS A 31 6.30 -10.85 7.94
N CYS A 32 4.97 -10.97 8.12
CA CYS A 32 4.12 -9.82 8.42
C CYS A 32 4.39 -9.28 9.82
N GLU A 33 4.54 -7.97 9.90
CA GLU A 33 4.62 -7.21 11.14
C GLU A 33 3.29 -7.20 11.88
N TYR A 34 3.35 -6.97 13.19
CA TYR A 34 2.17 -6.66 14.00
C TYR A 34 1.89 -5.16 13.91
N ASN A 35 0.74 -4.79 13.37
CA ASN A 35 0.32 -3.39 13.25
C ASN A 35 -0.54 -3.04 14.47
N ILE A 36 0.01 -2.28 15.39
CA ILE A 36 -0.67 -1.81 16.60
C ILE A 36 -1.14 -0.37 16.37
N THR A 37 -2.42 -0.12 16.51
CA THR A 37 -2.98 1.24 16.46
C THR A 37 -3.35 1.69 17.85
N VAL A 38 -2.78 2.81 18.30
CA VAL A 38 -3.12 3.52 19.53
C VAL A 38 -4.03 4.67 19.17
N PHE A 39 -5.24 4.70 19.73
CA PHE A 39 -6.25 5.73 19.42
C PHE A 39 -6.11 6.93 20.35
N ASP A 40 -4.97 7.61 20.30
CA ASP A 40 -4.65 8.80 21.10
C ASP A 40 -4.89 10.13 20.38
N GLY A 41 -5.30 10.09 19.11
CA GLY A 41 -5.56 11.26 18.27
C GLY A 41 -4.32 12.05 17.86
N LYS A 42 -3.13 11.55 18.15
CA LYS A 42 -1.89 12.21 17.76
C LYS A 42 -1.66 12.14 16.25
N LYS A 43 -0.93 13.13 15.74
CA LYS A 43 -0.45 13.19 14.35
C LYS A 43 1.06 12.89 14.29
N GLU A 44 1.48 11.89 15.02
CA GLU A 44 2.87 11.44 15.01
C GLU A 44 3.08 10.42 13.88
N ASN A 45 4.32 10.34 13.38
CA ASN A 45 4.68 9.34 12.38
C ASN A 45 4.68 7.95 13.00
N ASP A 46 4.34 6.97 12.18
CA ASP A 46 4.49 5.55 12.54
C ASP A 46 5.93 5.24 12.94
N HIS A 47 6.11 4.33 13.87
CA HIS A 47 7.43 3.83 14.23
C HIS A 47 7.46 2.31 14.38
N VAL A 48 8.62 1.71 14.15
CA VAL A 48 8.82 0.28 14.20
C VAL A 48 9.71 -0.07 15.37
N ILE A 49 9.29 -1.07 16.16
CA ILE A 49 10.07 -1.60 17.27
C ILE A 49 10.29 -3.11 17.09
N ASN A 50 11.40 -3.62 17.66
CA ASN A 50 11.61 -5.04 17.81
C ASN A 50 10.96 -5.53 19.12
N PHE A 51 10.21 -6.62 19.03
CA PHE A 51 9.63 -7.30 20.18
C PHE A 51 9.91 -8.80 20.08
N GLY A 52 10.95 -9.26 20.76
CA GLY A 52 11.50 -10.59 20.53
C GLY A 52 11.98 -10.73 19.07
N ASN A 53 11.48 -11.76 18.38
CA ASN A 53 11.78 -12.01 16.96
C ASN A 53 10.78 -11.32 16.01
N ASP A 54 9.81 -10.59 16.54
CA ASP A 54 8.77 -9.96 15.76
C ASP A 54 9.04 -8.47 15.55
N LEU A 55 8.56 -7.94 14.42
CA LEU A 55 8.49 -6.51 14.15
C LEU A 55 7.09 -6.01 14.50
N VAL A 56 7.02 -4.93 15.25
CA VAL A 56 5.78 -4.26 15.62
C VAL A 56 5.80 -2.85 15.05
N LYS A 57 4.83 -2.53 14.23
CA LYS A 57 4.62 -1.19 13.71
C LYS A 57 3.51 -0.53 14.51
N ILE A 58 3.81 0.63 15.08
CA ILE A 58 2.90 1.40 15.93
C ILE A 58 2.37 2.58 15.13
N HIS A 59 1.05 2.68 15.06
CA HIS A 59 0.30 3.73 14.40
C HIS A 59 -0.48 4.55 15.42
N HIS A 60 -0.71 5.83 15.11
CA HIS A 60 -1.60 6.69 15.86
C HIS A 60 -2.93 6.83 15.13
N GLY A 61 -4.03 6.50 15.81
CA GLY A 61 -5.38 6.54 15.27
C GLY A 61 -6.25 7.62 15.92
N ASN A 62 -7.34 7.95 15.26
CA ASN A 62 -8.34 8.88 15.77
C ASN A 62 -9.72 8.19 15.82
N LEU A 63 -10.39 8.22 16.98
CA LEU A 63 -11.76 7.70 17.15
C LEU A 63 -12.81 8.49 16.35
N ASN A 64 -12.49 9.76 16.00
CA ASN A 64 -13.34 10.62 15.17
C ASN A 64 -12.94 10.60 13.68
N GLU A 65 -12.32 9.51 13.22
CA GLU A 65 -11.89 9.38 11.82
C GLU A 65 -13.10 9.41 10.86
N THR A 66 -12.93 10.13 9.75
CA THR A 66 -13.95 10.26 8.69
C THR A 66 -13.46 9.82 7.31
N ASN A 67 -12.15 9.67 7.13
CA ASN A 67 -11.59 9.23 5.87
C ASN A 67 -11.94 7.76 5.60
N SER A 68 -12.61 7.49 4.49
CA SER A 68 -13.09 6.15 4.14
C SER A 68 -11.96 5.11 4.03
N LYS A 69 -10.79 5.49 3.49
CA LYS A 69 -9.63 4.58 3.37
C LYS A 69 -9.11 4.18 4.76
N THR A 70 -9.01 5.14 5.68
CA THR A 70 -8.58 4.88 7.06
C THR A 70 -9.63 4.05 7.81
N LEU A 71 -10.92 4.39 7.68
CA LEU A 71 -12.00 3.61 8.27
C LEU A 71 -12.01 2.15 7.77
N LYS A 72 -11.71 1.94 6.48
CA LYS A 72 -11.57 0.58 5.92
C LYS A 72 -10.40 -0.19 6.52
N GLN A 73 -9.31 0.48 6.92
CA GLN A 73 -8.22 -0.17 7.67
C GLN A 73 -8.64 -0.57 9.09
N PHE A 74 -9.64 0.10 9.68
CA PHE A 74 -10.15 -0.19 11.01
C PHE A 74 -11.25 -1.26 11.05
N GLU A 75 -11.69 -1.79 9.91
CA GLU A 75 -12.81 -2.74 9.81
C GLU A 75 -12.59 -4.00 10.66
N ASN A 76 -11.41 -4.61 10.59
CA ASN A 76 -11.09 -5.90 11.18
C ASN A 76 -10.07 -5.79 12.32
N LEU A 77 -10.11 -4.70 13.08
CA LEU A 77 -9.21 -4.56 14.23
C LEU A 77 -9.56 -5.55 15.33
N LYS A 78 -8.57 -6.26 15.84
CA LYS A 78 -8.68 -7.03 17.08
C LYS A 78 -8.37 -6.11 18.26
N ILE A 79 -9.39 -5.78 19.05
CA ILE A 79 -9.24 -4.88 20.20
C ILE A 79 -8.41 -5.56 21.28
N LEU A 80 -7.34 -4.89 21.70
CA LEU A 80 -6.43 -5.33 22.78
C LEU A 80 -6.76 -4.63 24.09
N TYR A 81 -7.10 -3.33 24.04
CA TYR A 81 -7.50 -2.54 25.20
C TYR A 81 -8.54 -1.49 24.81
N ASP A 82 -9.64 -1.38 25.56
CA ASP A 82 -10.72 -0.42 25.32
C ASP A 82 -11.64 -0.34 26.55
N GLU A 83 -11.22 0.38 27.58
CA GLU A 83 -11.93 0.48 28.85
C GLU A 83 -13.30 1.17 28.74
N LYS A 84 -13.35 2.24 27.93
CA LYS A 84 -14.56 3.08 27.75
C LYS A 84 -15.47 2.62 26.60
N TRP A 85 -15.14 1.52 25.91
CA TRP A 85 -15.86 0.97 24.77
C TRP A 85 -15.91 1.89 23.53
N ASP A 86 -15.11 2.96 23.49
CA ASP A 86 -15.11 3.94 22.40
C ASP A 86 -14.70 3.30 21.06
N LEU A 87 -13.72 2.42 21.07
CA LEU A 87 -13.26 1.73 19.87
C LEU A 87 -14.27 0.66 19.42
N ARG A 88 -14.92 -0.04 20.35
CA ARG A 88 -16.02 -0.98 20.01
C ARG A 88 -17.19 -0.24 19.37
N MET A 89 -17.54 0.96 19.84
CA MET A 89 -18.57 1.79 19.23
C MET A 89 -18.17 2.23 17.82
N LEU A 90 -16.91 2.62 17.60
CA LEU A 90 -16.40 2.96 16.27
C LEU A 90 -16.48 1.74 15.33
N GLN A 91 -16.04 0.57 15.77
CA GLN A 91 -16.13 -0.67 14.97
C GLN A 91 -17.57 -1.05 14.61
N SER A 92 -18.51 -0.91 15.53
CA SER A 92 -19.93 -1.14 15.24
C SER A 92 -20.45 -0.23 14.13
N LYS A 93 -20.12 1.08 14.18
CA LYS A 93 -20.47 2.05 13.14
C LYS A 93 -19.83 1.71 11.79
N ILE A 94 -18.57 1.27 11.79
CA ILE A 94 -17.88 0.84 10.56
C ILE A 94 -18.56 -0.39 9.95
N LYS A 95 -18.91 -1.38 10.76
CA LYS A 95 -19.61 -2.60 10.29
C LYS A 95 -20.99 -2.26 9.72
N GLU A 96 -21.75 -1.41 10.36
CA GLU A 96 -23.06 -0.95 9.87
C GLU A 96 -22.96 -0.26 8.51
N LYS A 97 -21.93 0.59 8.32
CA LYS A 97 -21.72 1.36 7.10
C LYS A 97 -20.70 0.73 6.13
N ASN A 98 -20.35 -0.54 6.31
CA ASN A 98 -19.22 -1.17 5.60
C ASN A 98 -19.33 -1.04 4.07
N LYS A 99 -20.51 -1.27 3.49
CA LYS A 99 -20.73 -1.14 2.03
C LYS A 99 -20.47 0.29 1.55
N GLN A 100 -20.95 1.29 2.29
CA GLN A 100 -20.73 2.71 1.94
C GLN A 100 -19.26 3.09 2.06
N ILE A 101 -18.58 2.68 3.14
CA ILE A 101 -17.16 2.93 3.36
C ILE A 101 -16.32 2.26 2.27
N THR A 102 -16.64 1.01 1.92
CA THR A 102 -15.91 0.26 0.88
C THR A 102 -16.07 0.92 -0.49
N ASN A 103 -17.27 1.31 -0.88
CA ASN A 103 -17.51 2.00 -2.16
C ASN A 103 -16.84 3.39 -2.18
N ALA A 104 -16.93 4.17 -1.10
CA ALA A 104 -16.24 5.45 -1.00
C ALA A 104 -14.71 5.30 -1.07
N SER A 105 -14.16 4.25 -0.46
CA SER A 105 -12.72 3.94 -0.52
C SER A 105 -12.30 3.54 -1.95
N ALA A 106 -13.07 2.67 -2.61
CA ALA A 106 -12.82 2.27 -3.99
C ALA A 106 -12.85 3.49 -4.93
N LYS A 107 -13.88 4.32 -4.81
CA LYS A 107 -14.02 5.55 -5.59
C LYS A 107 -12.84 6.51 -5.35
N SER A 108 -12.40 6.67 -4.11
CA SER A 108 -11.21 7.46 -3.80
C SER A 108 -9.95 6.92 -4.49
N CYS A 109 -9.75 5.59 -4.52
CA CYS A 109 -8.62 4.98 -5.23
C CYS A 109 -8.70 5.21 -6.75
N LEU A 110 -9.91 5.13 -7.35
CA LEU A 110 -10.11 5.42 -8.77
C LEU A 110 -9.84 6.91 -9.10
N ILE A 111 -10.21 7.82 -8.22
CA ILE A 111 -9.89 9.26 -8.35
C ILE A 111 -8.37 9.46 -8.30
N ASP A 112 -7.67 8.84 -7.34
CA ASP A 112 -6.21 8.93 -7.24
C ASP A 112 -5.53 8.34 -8.49
N ALA A 113 -6.07 7.23 -9.04
CA ALA A 113 -5.60 6.68 -10.31
C ALA A 113 -5.77 7.71 -11.45
N SER A 114 -6.93 8.36 -11.56
CA SER A 114 -7.21 9.39 -12.57
C SER A 114 -6.25 10.59 -12.45
N VAL A 115 -5.98 11.06 -11.24
CA VAL A 115 -5.01 12.13 -10.98
C VAL A 115 -3.61 11.71 -11.43
N CYS A 116 -3.20 10.48 -11.12
CA CYS A 116 -1.89 9.97 -11.54
C CYS A 116 -1.80 9.81 -13.08
N ILE A 117 -2.88 9.39 -13.75
CA ILE A 117 -2.95 9.31 -15.21
C ILE A 117 -2.78 10.72 -15.83
N THR A 118 -3.47 11.72 -15.32
CA THR A 118 -3.33 13.11 -15.77
C THR A 118 -1.90 13.60 -15.61
N LYS A 119 -1.29 13.40 -14.43
CA LYS A 119 0.12 13.74 -14.19
C LYS A 119 1.08 12.99 -15.11
N SER A 120 0.80 11.72 -15.43
CA SER A 120 1.62 10.92 -16.34
C SER A 120 1.54 11.48 -17.78
N ASN A 121 0.34 11.85 -18.24
CA ASN A 121 0.14 12.48 -19.55
C ASN A 121 0.85 13.83 -19.65
N ASP A 122 0.74 14.67 -18.63
CA ASP A 122 1.40 15.97 -18.60
C ASP A 122 2.93 15.82 -18.58
N SER A 123 3.44 14.90 -17.77
CA SER A 123 4.87 14.58 -17.73
C SER A 123 5.37 14.07 -19.10
N LEU A 124 4.58 13.24 -19.80
CA LEU A 124 4.94 12.72 -21.11
C LEU A 124 5.00 13.85 -22.17
N ARG A 125 4.03 14.78 -22.17
CA ARG A 125 3.99 15.93 -23.07
C ARG A 125 5.15 16.90 -22.82
N ASN A 126 5.55 17.07 -21.59
CA ASN A 126 6.61 18.00 -21.18
C ASN A 126 8.00 17.35 -21.13
N SER A 127 8.14 16.09 -21.59
CA SER A 127 9.39 15.32 -21.48
C SER A 127 9.94 15.23 -20.05
N ASP A 128 9.06 15.25 -19.06
CA ASP A 128 9.39 15.08 -17.64
C ASP A 128 9.70 13.59 -17.39
N PRO A 129 10.80 13.24 -16.68
CA PRO A 129 11.23 11.86 -16.44
C PRO A 129 10.26 11.04 -15.56
N PHE A 130 9.21 11.64 -14.98
CA PHE A 130 8.30 11.00 -14.04
C PHE A 130 7.04 10.38 -14.65
N SER A 131 6.85 10.44 -15.98
CA SER A 131 5.66 9.90 -16.65
C SER A 131 5.42 8.43 -16.29
N SER A 132 6.44 7.57 -16.42
CA SER A 132 6.36 6.15 -16.09
C SER A 132 6.08 5.90 -14.59
N SER A 133 6.62 6.74 -13.70
CA SER A 133 6.36 6.65 -12.27
C SER A 133 4.88 6.92 -11.96
N TRP A 134 4.31 7.98 -12.53
CA TRP A 134 2.90 8.30 -12.37
C TRP A 134 1.99 7.23 -12.95
N LEU A 135 2.36 6.64 -14.11
CA LEU A 135 1.61 5.53 -14.69
C LEU A 135 1.57 4.32 -13.77
N LYS A 136 2.72 3.92 -13.19
CA LYS A 136 2.75 2.83 -12.20
C LYS A 136 1.94 3.16 -10.95
N CYS A 137 2.02 4.39 -10.42
CA CYS A 137 1.18 4.81 -9.30
C CYS A 137 -0.31 4.62 -9.61
N ALA A 138 -0.75 5.01 -10.81
CA ALA A 138 -2.13 4.83 -11.24
C ALA A 138 -2.53 3.36 -11.30
N ALA A 139 -1.67 2.47 -11.80
CA ALA A 139 -1.92 1.02 -11.84
C ALA A 139 -2.07 0.42 -10.43
N TYR A 140 -1.26 0.85 -9.46
CA TYR A 140 -1.39 0.41 -8.07
C TYR A 140 -2.66 0.95 -7.40
N PHE A 141 -3.08 2.18 -7.68
CA PHE A 141 -4.37 2.68 -7.19
C PHE A 141 -5.55 1.96 -7.82
N LEU A 142 -5.47 1.60 -9.10
CA LEU A 142 -6.47 0.75 -9.74
C LEU A 142 -6.51 -0.65 -9.10
N ALA A 143 -5.36 -1.24 -8.76
CA ALA A 143 -5.28 -2.51 -8.04
C ALA A 143 -5.96 -2.43 -6.66
N ASP A 144 -5.75 -1.34 -5.91
CA ASP A 144 -6.44 -1.10 -4.64
C ASP A 144 -7.96 -1.00 -4.83
N ALA A 145 -8.42 -0.28 -5.86
CA ALA A 145 -9.84 -0.17 -6.17
C ALA A 145 -10.46 -1.54 -6.52
N VAL A 146 -9.78 -2.35 -7.33
CA VAL A 146 -10.22 -3.71 -7.68
C VAL A 146 -10.30 -4.61 -6.44
N CYS A 147 -9.32 -4.54 -5.52
CA CYS A 147 -9.40 -5.25 -4.25
C CYS A 147 -10.65 -4.85 -3.44
N LEU A 148 -10.89 -3.54 -3.28
CA LEU A 148 -12.04 -3.02 -2.53
C LEU A 148 -13.37 -3.42 -3.15
N LEU A 149 -13.51 -3.35 -4.48
CA LEU A 149 -14.71 -3.77 -5.21
C LEU A 149 -14.99 -5.29 -5.09
N ASN A 150 -13.96 -6.08 -4.76
CA ASN A 150 -14.06 -7.50 -4.41
C ASN A 150 -14.10 -7.73 -2.88
N LEU A 151 -14.43 -6.70 -2.11
CA LEU A 151 -14.57 -6.75 -0.65
C LEU A 151 -13.28 -7.18 0.10
N LYS A 152 -12.12 -7.05 -0.55
CA LYS A 152 -10.83 -7.29 0.07
C LYS A 152 -10.16 -5.97 0.45
N ARG A 153 -9.60 -5.90 1.64
CA ARG A 153 -8.80 -4.76 2.07
C ARG A 153 -7.44 -4.77 1.36
N PRO A 154 -7.04 -3.68 0.68
CA PRO A 154 -5.72 -3.59 0.06
C PRO A 154 -4.60 -3.79 1.09
N SER A 155 -3.60 -4.56 0.70
CA SER A 155 -2.42 -4.83 1.52
C SER A 155 -1.19 -4.91 0.63
N PRO A 156 -0.11 -4.20 0.91
CA PRO A 156 1.10 -4.23 0.07
C PRO A 156 1.62 -5.64 -0.18
N THR A 157 1.50 -6.52 0.82
CA THR A 157 2.03 -7.90 0.77
C THR A 157 1.06 -8.90 0.14
N HIS A 158 -0.26 -8.67 0.24
CA HIS A 158 -1.27 -9.68 -0.11
C HIS A 158 -2.16 -9.29 -1.27
N SER A 159 -2.16 -8.03 -1.73
CA SER A 159 -3.06 -7.59 -2.81
C SER A 159 -2.89 -8.40 -4.09
N LEU A 160 -1.66 -8.78 -4.47
CA LEU A 160 -1.45 -9.58 -5.68
C LEU A 160 -2.01 -11.00 -5.53
N HIS A 161 -1.89 -11.61 -4.36
CA HIS A 161 -2.51 -12.90 -4.05
C HIS A 161 -4.03 -12.82 -4.18
N PHE A 162 -4.68 -11.81 -3.60
CA PHE A 162 -6.12 -11.60 -3.75
C PHE A 162 -6.53 -11.39 -5.22
N ILE A 163 -5.79 -10.58 -5.98
CA ILE A 163 -6.08 -10.31 -7.39
C ILE A 163 -6.07 -11.59 -8.22
N ARG A 164 -5.20 -12.56 -7.93
CA ARG A 164 -5.16 -13.87 -8.60
C ARG A 164 -6.38 -14.76 -8.30
N GLU A 165 -7.03 -14.54 -7.14
CA GLU A 165 -8.19 -15.35 -6.70
C GLU A 165 -9.53 -14.75 -7.17
N PHE A 166 -9.56 -13.51 -7.67
CA PHE A 166 -10.81 -12.88 -8.06
C PHE A 166 -11.43 -13.55 -9.29
N ASP A 167 -12.76 -13.60 -9.31
CA ASP A 167 -13.49 -13.98 -10.51
C ASP A 167 -13.10 -13.07 -11.67
N THR A 168 -12.50 -13.66 -12.70
CA THR A 168 -11.90 -12.95 -13.81
C THR A 168 -12.91 -12.29 -14.74
N ASN A 169 -14.17 -12.73 -14.72
CA ASN A 169 -15.17 -12.27 -15.71
C ASN A 169 -15.47 -10.77 -15.59
N LYS A 170 -15.60 -10.23 -14.38
CA LYS A 170 -15.97 -8.82 -14.16
C LYS A 170 -14.76 -7.87 -14.23
N PHE A 171 -13.61 -8.27 -13.72
CA PHE A 171 -12.43 -7.40 -13.58
C PHE A 171 -11.25 -7.85 -14.46
N HIS A 172 -11.43 -8.84 -15.31
CA HIS A 172 -10.37 -9.44 -16.12
C HIS A 172 -9.56 -8.40 -16.90
N GLN A 173 -10.25 -7.48 -17.57
CA GLN A 173 -9.59 -6.43 -18.33
C GLN A 173 -8.75 -5.50 -17.45
N SER A 174 -9.29 -5.08 -16.29
CA SER A 174 -8.57 -4.23 -15.34
C SER A 174 -7.36 -4.96 -14.75
N ILE A 175 -7.49 -6.23 -14.39
CA ILE A 175 -6.40 -7.06 -13.86
C ILE A 175 -5.29 -7.23 -14.91
N SER A 176 -5.65 -7.54 -16.17
CA SER A 176 -4.69 -7.66 -17.26
C SER A 176 -3.91 -6.35 -17.48
N ILE A 177 -4.59 -5.21 -17.45
CA ILE A 177 -3.96 -3.88 -17.60
C ILE A 177 -3.02 -3.60 -16.41
N ILE A 178 -3.46 -3.89 -15.18
CA ILE A 178 -2.64 -3.72 -13.97
C ILE A 178 -1.36 -4.54 -14.08
N THR A 179 -1.44 -5.82 -14.40
CA THR A 179 -0.29 -6.73 -14.45
C THR A 179 0.69 -6.36 -15.57
N ASP A 180 0.18 -5.93 -16.74
CA ASP A 180 0.99 -5.48 -17.88
C ASP A 180 1.75 -4.18 -17.56
N ILE A 181 1.09 -3.19 -16.95
CA ILE A 181 1.72 -1.90 -16.61
C ILE A 181 2.73 -2.07 -15.46
N ILE A 182 2.40 -2.86 -14.45
CA ILE A 182 3.30 -3.15 -13.34
C ILE A 182 4.53 -3.92 -13.86
N GLY A 183 4.35 -4.85 -14.79
CA GLY A 183 5.43 -5.63 -15.40
C GLY A 183 5.87 -6.80 -14.52
N LEU A 184 4.90 -7.56 -13.98
CA LEU A 184 5.15 -8.65 -13.03
C LEU A 184 6.03 -9.77 -13.61
N GLU A 185 6.02 -9.95 -14.93
CA GLU A 185 6.84 -10.92 -15.67
C GLU A 185 8.35 -10.65 -15.58
N ARG A 186 8.73 -9.43 -15.22
CA ARG A 186 10.14 -9.03 -15.06
C ARG A 186 10.75 -9.39 -13.72
N ALA A 187 9.98 -9.97 -12.81
CA ALA A 187 10.42 -10.32 -11.46
C ALA A 187 11.52 -11.40 -11.48
N THR A 188 12.77 -10.99 -11.29
CA THR A 188 13.93 -11.87 -11.13
C THR A 188 14.64 -11.59 -9.81
N THR A 189 15.33 -12.57 -9.25
CA THR A 189 16.07 -12.40 -7.98
C THR A 189 17.08 -11.27 -8.03
N SER A 190 17.79 -11.11 -9.18
CA SER A 190 18.77 -10.05 -9.38
C SER A 190 18.12 -8.66 -9.40
N LEU A 191 16.98 -8.51 -10.10
CA LEU A 191 16.22 -7.25 -10.11
C LEU A 191 15.68 -6.92 -8.73
N LEU A 192 15.08 -7.91 -8.06
CA LEU A 192 14.50 -7.74 -6.71
C LEU A 192 15.53 -7.33 -5.67
N SER A 193 16.75 -7.87 -5.73
CA SER A 193 17.83 -7.44 -4.84
C SER A 193 18.19 -5.96 -5.02
N ARG A 194 18.21 -5.46 -6.27
CA ARG A 194 18.46 -4.04 -6.57
C ARG A 194 17.27 -3.16 -6.14
N MET A 195 16.04 -3.61 -6.42
CA MET A 195 14.83 -2.93 -6.00
C MET A 195 14.74 -2.81 -4.48
N CYS A 196 15.09 -3.88 -3.74
CA CYS A 196 15.09 -3.88 -2.27
C CYS A 196 15.99 -2.76 -1.72
N LYS A 197 17.24 -2.70 -2.15
CA LYS A 197 18.20 -1.67 -1.70
C LYS A 197 17.71 -0.25 -2.00
N SER A 198 17.18 -0.04 -3.21
CA SER A 198 16.67 1.26 -3.63
C SER A 198 15.38 1.64 -2.87
N THR A 199 14.48 0.68 -2.61
CA THR A 199 13.25 0.89 -1.84
C THR A 199 13.55 1.25 -0.39
N ILE A 200 14.51 0.56 0.24
CA ILE A 200 14.99 0.88 1.59
C ILE A 200 15.52 2.32 1.61
N GLY A 201 16.40 2.68 0.68
CA GLY A 201 16.96 4.03 0.63
C GLY A 201 15.89 5.11 0.49
N PHE A 202 14.87 4.90 -0.36
CA PHE A 202 13.75 5.86 -0.45
C PHE A 202 12.89 5.89 0.80
N SER A 203 12.60 4.75 1.41
CA SER A 203 11.81 4.71 2.65
C SER A 203 12.51 5.46 3.79
N ASP A 204 13.83 5.33 3.91
CA ASP A 204 14.62 6.06 4.90
C ASP A 204 14.69 7.57 4.61
N MET A 205 14.56 7.99 3.34
CA MET A 205 14.43 9.42 2.96
C MET A 205 13.05 9.99 3.34
N VAL A 206 12.00 9.18 3.24
CA VAL A 206 10.62 9.60 3.55
C VAL A 206 10.40 9.67 5.06
N GLU A 207 10.78 8.64 5.77
CA GLU A 207 10.51 8.47 7.19
C GLU A 207 11.66 7.73 7.88
N LYS A 208 12.28 8.35 8.87
CA LYS A 208 13.30 7.71 9.72
C LYS A 208 12.62 6.91 10.84
N ASN A 209 11.86 5.88 10.49
CA ASN A 209 10.99 5.12 11.41
C ASN A 209 11.29 3.62 11.47
N ASP A 210 12.47 3.19 10.99
CA ASP A 210 12.88 1.78 10.94
C ASP A 210 11.99 0.89 10.02
N SER A 211 11.18 1.45 9.13
CA SER A 211 10.38 0.68 8.14
C SER A 211 11.25 -0.17 7.22
N SER A 212 12.52 0.20 7.03
CA SER A 212 13.53 -0.56 6.30
C SER A 212 13.67 -2.00 6.81
N LYS A 213 13.53 -2.25 8.12
CA LYS A 213 13.55 -3.58 8.72
C LYS A 213 12.39 -4.47 8.25
N ILE A 214 11.19 -3.88 8.08
CA ILE A 214 10.02 -4.58 7.55
C ILE A 214 10.24 -4.93 6.08
N ILE A 215 10.77 -3.98 5.29
CA ILE A 215 11.06 -4.18 3.87
C ILE A 215 12.05 -5.33 3.68
N GLN A 216 13.13 -5.33 4.46
CA GLN A 216 14.16 -6.36 4.41
C GLN A 216 13.59 -7.74 4.79
N LYS A 217 12.85 -7.85 5.90
CA LYS A 217 12.24 -9.11 6.36
C LYS A 217 11.26 -9.68 5.31
N LYS A 218 10.47 -8.83 4.66
CA LYS A 218 9.56 -9.26 3.59
C LYS A 218 10.29 -9.70 2.33
N TYR A 219 11.34 -9.00 1.93
CA TYR A 219 12.19 -9.40 0.82
C TYR A 219 12.77 -10.81 1.04
N GLU A 220 13.38 -11.04 2.19
CA GLU A 220 13.98 -12.33 2.53
C GLU A 220 12.95 -13.46 2.49
N TYR A 221 11.82 -13.29 3.16
CA TYR A 221 10.75 -14.29 3.18
C TYR A 221 10.18 -14.58 1.78
N LEU A 222 9.80 -13.53 1.03
CA LEU A 222 9.16 -13.72 -0.28
C LEU A 222 10.11 -14.33 -1.30
N THR A 223 11.40 -14.01 -1.25
CA THR A 223 12.41 -14.63 -2.13
C THR A 223 12.72 -16.07 -1.71
N GLU A 224 12.82 -16.37 -0.43
CA GLU A 224 12.99 -17.74 0.08
C GLU A 224 11.82 -18.65 -0.33
N LYS A 225 10.58 -18.13 -0.29
CA LYS A 225 9.39 -18.86 -0.72
C LYS A 225 9.17 -18.85 -2.24
N SER A 226 10.12 -18.32 -3.03
CA SER A 226 9.99 -18.19 -4.48
C SER A 226 8.78 -17.37 -4.95
N LEU A 227 8.25 -16.50 -4.11
CA LEU A 227 7.14 -15.58 -4.41
C LEU A 227 7.67 -14.29 -5.06
N LEU A 228 8.39 -14.43 -6.19
CA LEU A 228 9.12 -13.33 -6.80
C LEU A 228 8.19 -12.20 -7.31
N SER A 229 7.07 -12.56 -7.95
CA SER A 229 6.09 -11.57 -8.43
C SER A 229 5.43 -10.81 -7.28
N ASP A 230 5.18 -11.48 -6.13
CA ASP A 230 4.61 -10.84 -4.94
C ASP A 230 5.63 -9.87 -4.31
N CYS A 231 6.90 -10.25 -4.28
CA CYS A 231 7.99 -9.38 -3.84
C CYS A 231 8.12 -8.14 -4.75
N TYR A 232 8.04 -8.34 -6.07
CA TYR A 232 8.06 -7.26 -7.04
C TYR A 232 6.87 -6.30 -6.85
N PHE A 233 5.67 -6.85 -6.71
CA PHE A 233 4.46 -6.06 -6.45
C PHE A 233 4.58 -5.28 -5.15
N TYR A 234 5.07 -5.91 -4.08
CA TYR A 234 5.29 -5.30 -2.78
C TYR A 234 6.22 -4.06 -2.88
N PHE A 235 7.37 -4.20 -3.55
CA PHE A 235 8.29 -3.07 -3.70
C PHE A 235 7.67 -1.92 -4.49
N GLY A 236 6.98 -2.20 -5.60
CA GLY A 236 6.33 -1.16 -6.36
C GLY A 236 5.23 -0.46 -5.56
N TYR A 237 4.50 -1.21 -4.71
CA TYR A 237 3.48 -0.63 -3.82
C TYR A 237 4.10 0.36 -2.83
N ILE A 238 5.19 -0.04 -2.15
CA ILE A 238 5.93 0.85 -1.24
C ILE A 238 6.50 2.06 -1.99
N ASN A 239 7.07 1.85 -3.18
CA ASN A 239 7.64 2.93 -3.97
C ASN A 239 6.61 3.90 -4.53
N ARG A 240 5.34 3.47 -4.76
CA ARG A 240 4.24 4.38 -5.05
C ARG A 240 4.09 5.44 -3.95
N ASP A 241 4.00 4.99 -2.71
CA ASP A 241 3.78 5.87 -1.57
C ASP A 241 5.00 6.76 -1.31
N ASN A 242 6.21 6.20 -1.40
CA ASN A 242 7.45 6.94 -1.29
C ASN A 242 7.56 8.01 -2.38
N PHE A 243 7.34 7.66 -3.64
CA PHE A 243 7.42 8.58 -4.78
C PHE A 243 6.47 9.77 -4.63
N ILE A 244 5.21 9.52 -4.24
CA ILE A 244 4.22 10.59 -4.06
C ILE A 244 4.69 11.59 -2.99
N LYS A 245 5.30 11.11 -1.90
CA LYS A 245 5.78 11.94 -0.79
C LYS A 245 7.02 12.76 -1.17
N ILE A 246 8.01 12.17 -1.86
CA ILE A 246 9.33 12.78 -2.08
C ILE A 246 9.62 13.20 -3.53
N LYS A 247 8.64 13.16 -4.44
CA LYS A 247 8.81 13.53 -5.87
C LYS A 247 9.49 14.88 -6.05
N ASN A 248 9.13 15.87 -5.24
CA ASN A 248 9.69 17.21 -5.32
C ASN A 248 11.17 17.27 -4.89
N ASP A 249 11.59 16.38 -4.01
CA ASP A 249 13.00 16.30 -3.58
C ASP A 249 13.83 15.51 -4.61
N ILE A 250 13.25 14.47 -5.21
CA ILE A 250 13.89 13.74 -6.32
C ILE A 250 14.11 14.69 -7.52
N SER A 251 13.14 15.56 -7.85
CA SER A 251 13.27 16.49 -8.98
C SER A 251 14.41 17.49 -8.82
N LYS A 252 14.84 17.79 -7.59
CA LYS A 252 15.99 18.66 -7.28
C LYS A 252 17.34 17.94 -7.32
N LYS A 253 17.32 16.60 -7.39
CA LYS A 253 18.54 15.75 -7.31
C LYS A 253 18.50 14.72 -8.44
N PRO A 254 18.97 15.07 -9.65
CA PRO A 254 18.88 14.21 -10.83
C PRO A 254 19.46 12.82 -10.64
N GLU A 255 20.47 12.66 -9.78
CA GLU A 255 21.06 11.35 -9.44
C GLU A 255 20.05 10.38 -8.82
N LEU A 256 19.04 10.88 -8.10
CA LEU A 256 17.99 10.07 -7.51
C LEU A 256 17.00 9.53 -8.55
N ILE A 257 16.92 10.12 -9.74
CA ILE A 257 16.08 9.61 -10.83
C ILE A 257 16.54 8.21 -11.25
N HIS A 258 17.84 7.95 -11.29
CA HIS A 258 18.37 6.61 -11.62
C HIS A 258 18.02 5.59 -10.52
N VAL A 259 18.08 6.00 -9.26
CA VAL A 259 17.67 5.16 -8.13
C VAL A 259 16.18 4.86 -8.20
N LEU A 260 15.35 5.86 -8.52
CA LEU A 260 13.90 5.69 -8.73
C LEU A 260 13.60 4.72 -9.88
N LYS A 261 14.32 4.84 -11.01
CA LYS A 261 14.17 3.91 -12.15
C LYS A 261 14.42 2.47 -11.73
N THR A 262 15.40 2.22 -10.87
CA THR A 262 15.68 0.88 -10.34
C THR A 262 14.63 0.45 -9.29
N ALA A 263 14.30 1.32 -8.35
CA ALA A 263 13.36 1.01 -7.27
C ALA A 263 11.97 0.66 -7.79
N PHE A 264 11.54 1.35 -8.84
CA PHE A 264 10.20 1.21 -9.42
C PHE A 264 10.20 0.45 -10.74
N ASP A 265 11.38 0.02 -11.23
CA ASP A 265 11.56 -0.68 -12.52
C ASP A 265 10.80 0.01 -13.67
N LEU A 266 11.18 1.26 -13.94
CA LEU A 266 10.42 2.14 -14.83
C LEU A 266 10.60 1.80 -16.30
N GLU A 267 9.50 1.85 -17.06
CA GLU A 267 9.50 1.76 -18.53
C GLU A 267 9.99 3.06 -19.15
N ASN A 268 10.76 2.96 -20.22
CA ASN A 268 11.31 4.11 -20.94
C ASN A 268 10.72 4.28 -22.35
N ASP A 269 10.01 3.29 -22.89
CA ASP A 269 9.36 3.36 -24.21
C ASP A 269 8.12 4.27 -24.18
N THR A 270 8.21 5.42 -24.82
CA THR A 270 7.13 6.42 -24.84
C THR A 270 5.90 5.95 -25.63
N VAL A 271 6.05 5.09 -26.63
CA VAL A 271 4.93 4.52 -27.40
C VAL A 271 4.16 3.56 -26.52
N LYS A 272 4.87 2.68 -25.80
CA LYS A 272 4.28 1.76 -24.84
C LYS A 272 3.58 2.51 -23.71
N LEU A 273 4.22 3.57 -23.15
CA LEU A 273 3.62 4.42 -22.13
C LEU A 273 2.29 5.06 -22.60
N SER A 274 2.26 5.61 -23.83
CA SER A 274 1.04 6.22 -24.38
C SER A 274 -0.08 5.19 -24.55
N SER A 275 0.24 3.98 -25.00
CA SER A 275 -0.71 2.87 -25.13
C SER A 275 -1.28 2.46 -23.78
N HIS A 276 -0.41 2.28 -22.79
CA HIS A 276 -0.79 1.92 -21.41
C HIS A 276 -1.67 2.98 -20.75
N LEU A 277 -1.34 4.27 -20.95
CA LEU A 277 -2.16 5.38 -20.44
C LEU A 277 -3.59 5.32 -20.95
N LYS A 278 -3.80 5.10 -22.27
CA LYS A 278 -5.13 4.98 -22.86
C LYS A 278 -5.91 3.80 -22.29
N LYS A 279 -5.27 2.61 -22.21
CA LYS A 279 -5.91 1.42 -21.65
C LYS A 279 -6.32 1.64 -20.18
N LEU A 280 -5.42 2.21 -19.37
CA LEU A 280 -5.65 2.47 -17.96
C LEU A 280 -6.77 3.51 -17.76
N GLN A 281 -6.78 4.60 -18.53
CA GLN A 281 -7.84 5.61 -18.49
C GLN A 281 -9.22 5.00 -18.78
N ASN A 282 -9.33 4.17 -19.80
CA ASN A 282 -10.58 3.50 -20.16
C ASN A 282 -11.07 2.58 -19.02
N SER A 283 -10.15 1.81 -18.42
CA SER A 283 -10.48 0.93 -17.29
C SER A 283 -10.95 1.70 -16.07
N VAL A 284 -10.25 2.79 -15.71
CA VAL A 284 -10.62 3.64 -14.56
C VAL A 284 -11.97 4.30 -14.78
N ASN A 285 -12.23 4.86 -15.97
CA ASN A 285 -13.51 5.50 -16.30
C ASN A 285 -14.67 4.51 -16.22
N SER A 286 -14.52 3.32 -16.82
CA SER A 286 -15.54 2.27 -16.76
C SER A 286 -15.90 1.85 -15.32
N LEU A 287 -14.89 1.77 -14.43
CA LEU A 287 -15.14 1.44 -13.03
C LEU A 287 -15.77 2.61 -12.26
N LEU A 288 -15.40 3.87 -12.56
CA LEU A 288 -16.03 5.05 -11.95
C LEU A 288 -17.52 5.18 -12.31
N GLU A 289 -17.90 4.85 -13.55
CA GLU A 289 -19.29 4.87 -14.00
C GLU A 289 -20.13 3.76 -13.34
N SER A 290 -19.51 2.66 -12.94
CA SER A 290 -20.18 1.50 -12.35
C SER A 290 -20.22 1.53 -10.79
N THR A 291 -19.53 2.49 -10.13
CA THR A 291 -19.41 2.64 -8.68
C THR A 291 -20.15 3.84 -8.15
#